data_d972a37aceefaddab8ec897765272adb
#
_entry.id   d972a37aceefaddab8ec897765272adb
#
_cell.length_a   1.000
_cell.length_b   1.000
_cell.length_c   1.000
_cell.angle_alpha   90.00
_cell.angle_beta   90.00
_cell.angle_gamma   90.00
#
_symmetry.space_group_name_H-M   'P 1'
#
loop_
_entity.id
_entity.type
_entity.pdbx_description
1 polymer ?
#
loop_
_entity_poly.entity_id
_entity_poly.type
_entity_poly.pdbx_seq_one_letter_code
_entity_poly.pdbx_strand_id
1 'polypeptide(L)'
;MRQLVFRSLAALVCLGVLSLSQSSAATKPNQPDKPNLSGAWVLDLQASTSLDPLMTQIGAGFLDRKYAAHTKLKATLQQTADVLTIAARGPGFTFNQTLYLDGRTDPSSKQLLGATALKTRTAWSEDQKHLVEKHHIRTRQGKEGQLTIKRSLIEQGKAVEAVMILKLDEEPTPTSARQIWRKQV
;
A
#
# COMPACT_ATOMS: atom_id res chain seq x y z
N MET A 1 -6.49 22.10 -80.71
CA MET A 1 -7.72 21.61 -81.39
C MET A 1 -8.55 20.96 -80.28
N ARG A 2 -9.66 21.65 -79.96
CA ARG A 2 -11.03 21.17 -80.10
C ARG A 2 -11.32 19.88 -79.36
N GLN A 3 -12.27 19.62 -78.56
CA GLN A 3 -13.57 20.25 -78.18
C GLN A 3 -14.04 19.50 -76.92
N LEU A 4 -14.62 20.13 -75.94
CA LEU A 4 -16.04 20.21 -75.66
C LEU A 4 -16.82 18.89 -75.70
N VAL A 5 -17.63 18.44 -74.79
CA VAL A 5 -18.80 19.04 -74.13
C VAL A 5 -19.60 17.91 -73.43
N PHE A 6 -20.41 18.27 -72.47
CA PHE A 6 -21.72 17.80 -71.95
C PHE A 6 -21.73 16.89 -70.69
N ARG A 7 -22.09 17.47 -69.60
CA ARG A 7 -23.43 17.47 -68.95
C ARG A 7 -24.06 16.11 -68.69
N SER A 8 -24.20 15.74 -67.46
CA SER A 8 -25.53 15.39 -66.93
C SER A 8 -25.55 15.40 -65.38
N LEU A 9 -26.48 16.16 -64.88
CA LEU A 9 -26.95 16.23 -63.51
C LEU A 9 -27.66 14.92 -63.13
N ALA A 10 -27.28 14.27 -62.05
CA ALA A 10 -28.19 13.37 -61.36
C ALA A 10 -27.98 13.57 -59.86
N ALA A 11 -28.89 14.29 -59.26
CA ALA A 11 -29.03 14.40 -57.82
C ALA A 11 -29.52 13.08 -57.26
N LEU A 12 -28.68 12.43 -56.48
CA LEU A 12 -29.10 11.30 -55.65
C LEU A 12 -29.10 11.77 -54.19
N VAL A 13 -30.28 11.99 -53.66
CA VAL A 13 -30.54 12.24 -52.25
C VAL A 13 -30.32 10.95 -51.49
N CYS A 14 -29.16 10.77 -50.89
CA CYS A 14 -28.95 9.69 -49.89
C CYS A 14 -29.36 10.23 -48.51
N LEU A 15 -30.55 9.84 -48.04
CA LEU A 15 -30.90 9.92 -46.63
C LEU A 15 -29.87 9.19 -45.82
N GLY A 16 -28.96 9.91 -45.18
CA GLY A 16 -28.06 9.39 -44.18
C GLY A 16 -28.83 9.08 -42.89
N VAL A 17 -29.08 7.81 -42.66
CA VAL A 17 -29.52 7.33 -41.34
C VAL A 17 -28.37 7.56 -40.37
N LEU A 18 -28.46 8.60 -39.55
CA LEU A 18 -27.54 8.76 -38.41
C LEU A 18 -27.83 7.65 -37.40
N SER A 19 -27.04 6.59 -37.47
CA SER A 19 -26.97 5.63 -36.42
C SER A 19 -26.30 6.27 -35.20
N LEU A 20 -27.12 6.75 -34.25
CA LEU A 20 -26.67 7.11 -32.91
C LEU A 20 -26.17 5.83 -32.25
N SER A 21 -24.87 5.56 -32.38
CA SER A 21 -24.17 4.57 -31.55
C SER A 21 -24.25 5.05 -30.10
N GLN A 22 -25.24 4.56 -29.37
CA GLN A 22 -25.27 4.68 -27.92
C GLN A 22 -24.09 3.85 -27.39
N SER A 23 -23.01 4.56 -27.07
CA SER A 23 -21.93 4.01 -26.30
C SER A 23 -22.48 3.69 -24.90
N SER A 24 -22.95 2.47 -24.69
CA SER A 24 -23.24 1.95 -23.36
C SER A 24 -21.93 1.97 -22.59
N ALA A 25 -21.75 3.03 -21.79
CA ALA A 25 -20.73 3.03 -20.75
C ALA A 25 -21.05 1.83 -19.86
N ALA A 26 -20.28 0.75 -20.02
CA ALA A 26 -20.36 -0.40 -19.15
C ALA A 26 -20.07 0.11 -17.73
N THR A 27 -21.12 0.18 -16.91
CA THR A 27 -21.02 0.48 -15.50
C THR A 27 -20.11 -0.61 -14.90
N LYS A 28 -18.86 -0.23 -14.58
CA LYS A 28 -17.98 -1.11 -13.83
C LYS A 28 -18.75 -1.58 -12.60
N PRO A 29 -18.76 -2.89 -12.31
CA PRO A 29 -19.38 -3.39 -11.10
C PRO A 29 -18.81 -2.63 -9.92
N ASN A 30 -19.66 -2.23 -8.99
CA ASN A 30 -19.38 -1.43 -7.81
C ASN A 30 -18.21 -2.05 -7.03
N GLN A 31 -16.97 -1.74 -7.44
CA GLN A 31 -15.78 -2.16 -6.73
C GLN A 31 -15.71 -1.26 -5.49
N PRO A 32 -15.70 -1.83 -4.28
CA PRO A 32 -15.66 -1.01 -3.08
C PRO A 32 -14.48 -0.05 -3.13
N ASP A 33 -14.73 1.22 -2.83
CA ASP A 33 -13.70 2.25 -2.83
C ASP A 33 -12.59 1.86 -1.84
N LYS A 34 -11.36 1.82 -2.34
CA LYS A 34 -10.18 1.54 -1.52
C LYS A 34 -10.04 2.62 -0.46
N PRO A 35 -9.79 2.27 0.82
CA PRO A 35 -9.55 3.26 1.85
C PRO A 35 -8.39 4.19 1.50
N ASN A 36 -8.56 5.49 1.74
CA ASN A 36 -7.49 6.46 1.57
C ASN A 36 -6.73 6.62 2.89
N LEU A 37 -5.52 6.08 2.95
CA LEU A 37 -4.64 6.13 4.12
C LEU A 37 -3.89 7.46 4.25
N SER A 38 -4.03 8.40 3.30
CA SER A 38 -3.33 9.68 3.33
C SER A 38 -3.65 10.49 4.57
N GLY A 39 -2.63 11.14 5.10
CA GLY A 39 -2.77 12.00 6.28
C GLY A 39 -1.51 12.04 7.12
N ALA A 40 -1.58 12.85 8.17
CA ALA A 40 -0.59 12.91 9.23
C ALA A 40 -1.09 12.10 10.44
N TRP A 41 -0.22 11.25 10.97
CA TRP A 41 -0.56 10.26 11.99
C TRP A 41 0.44 10.29 13.13
N VAL A 42 -0.02 10.00 14.33
CA VAL A 42 0.83 9.84 15.53
C VAL A 42 0.60 8.46 16.12
N LEU A 43 1.68 7.77 16.44
CA LEU A 43 1.62 6.47 17.11
C LEU A 43 1.02 6.62 18.51
N ASP A 44 -0.05 5.88 18.76
CA ASP A 44 -0.69 5.74 20.06
C ASP A 44 -0.09 4.51 20.77
N LEU A 45 0.89 4.76 21.63
CA LEU A 45 1.60 3.68 22.35
C LEU A 45 0.68 2.94 23.33
N GLN A 46 -0.33 3.61 23.88
CA GLN A 46 -1.24 2.98 24.85
C GLN A 46 -2.24 2.05 24.19
N ALA A 47 -2.69 2.38 22.98
CA ALA A 47 -3.59 1.55 22.19
C ALA A 47 -2.86 0.48 21.36
N SER A 48 -1.53 0.52 21.33
CA SER A 48 -0.66 -0.40 20.59
C SER A 48 -0.14 -1.52 21.48
N THR A 49 0.14 -2.69 20.87
CA THR A 49 0.89 -3.74 21.56
C THR A 49 2.39 -3.51 21.42
N SER A 50 3.18 -4.07 22.34
CA SER A 50 4.63 -3.96 22.29
C SER A 50 5.20 -4.63 21.02
N LEU A 51 6.15 -3.96 20.37
CA LEU A 51 6.96 -4.54 19.29
C LEU A 51 8.10 -5.42 19.80
N ASP A 52 8.38 -5.41 21.11
CA ASP A 52 9.56 -6.08 21.68
C ASP A 52 9.66 -7.57 21.34
N PRO A 53 8.57 -8.40 21.44
CA PRO A 53 8.65 -9.81 21.06
C PRO A 53 9.02 -10.01 19.58
N LEU A 54 8.40 -9.26 18.68
CA LEU A 54 8.65 -9.33 17.25
C LEU A 54 10.09 -8.88 16.91
N MET A 55 10.54 -7.77 17.47
CA MET A 55 11.88 -7.25 17.28
C MET A 55 12.96 -8.16 17.90
N THR A 56 12.65 -8.87 18.99
CA THR A 56 13.54 -9.88 19.57
C THR A 56 13.76 -11.03 18.60
N GLN A 57 12.73 -11.57 17.98
CA GLN A 57 12.85 -12.64 16.98
C GLN A 57 13.65 -12.19 15.75
N ILE A 58 13.48 -10.94 15.32
CA ILE A 58 14.27 -10.35 14.22
C ILE A 58 15.75 -10.20 14.60
N GLY A 59 16.09 -10.20 15.88
CA GLY A 59 17.43 -9.98 16.39
C GLY A 59 17.80 -8.51 16.52
N ALA A 60 16.81 -7.63 16.67
CA ALA A 60 17.05 -6.22 16.95
C ALA A 60 17.77 -6.03 18.30
N GLY A 61 18.67 -5.05 18.35
CA GLY A 61 19.42 -4.73 19.56
C GLY A 61 18.51 -4.28 20.72
N PHE A 62 18.99 -4.43 21.94
CA PHE A 62 18.24 -4.02 23.14
C PHE A 62 17.84 -2.54 23.08
N LEU A 63 18.75 -1.65 22.67
CA LEU A 63 18.47 -0.21 22.55
C LEU A 63 17.42 0.08 21.51
N ASP A 64 17.46 -0.58 20.33
CA ASP A 64 16.46 -0.43 19.27
C ASP A 64 15.06 -0.82 19.79
N ARG A 65 14.97 -1.93 20.53
CA ARG A 65 13.72 -2.42 21.11
C ARG A 65 13.17 -1.46 22.16
N LYS A 66 14.03 -0.95 23.05
CA LYS A 66 13.63 0.06 24.06
C LYS A 66 13.18 1.35 23.41
N TYR A 67 13.90 1.78 22.36
CA TYR A 67 13.50 2.96 21.59
C TYR A 67 12.10 2.75 20.99
N ALA A 68 11.86 1.64 20.30
CA ALA A 68 10.58 1.34 19.69
C ALA A 68 9.42 1.25 20.71
N ALA A 69 9.68 0.75 21.91
CA ALA A 69 8.68 0.61 22.96
C ALA A 69 8.23 1.94 23.59
N HIS A 70 9.08 2.97 23.56
CA HIS A 70 8.82 4.23 24.30
C HIS A 70 8.77 5.47 23.40
N THR A 71 9.12 5.34 22.12
CA THR A 71 9.19 6.52 21.24
C THR A 71 7.87 6.76 20.52
N LYS A 72 7.32 7.95 20.73
CA LYS A 72 6.16 8.43 20.00
C LYS A 72 6.58 8.87 18.60
N LEU A 73 6.20 8.11 17.59
CA LEU A 73 6.50 8.41 16.21
C LEU A 73 5.38 9.24 15.57
N LYS A 74 5.76 10.07 14.61
CA LYS A 74 4.85 10.77 13.68
C LYS A 74 5.07 10.20 12.29
N ALA A 75 3.99 9.99 11.54
CA ALA A 75 4.06 9.52 10.16
C ALA A 75 3.19 10.39 9.25
N THR A 76 3.69 10.65 8.05
CA THR A 76 2.89 11.20 6.96
C THR A 76 2.76 10.13 5.89
N LEU A 77 1.53 9.81 5.54
CA LEU A 77 1.19 8.90 4.47
C LEU A 77 0.63 9.70 3.30
N GLN A 78 1.10 9.40 2.09
CA GLN A 78 0.58 9.98 0.85
C GLN A 78 0.26 8.83 -0.10
N GLN A 79 -1.01 8.69 -0.44
CA GLN A 79 -1.53 7.62 -1.29
C GLN A 79 -2.03 8.20 -2.62
N THR A 80 -1.58 7.58 -3.70
CA THR A 80 -2.15 7.73 -5.04
C THR A 80 -2.85 6.43 -5.46
N ALA A 81 -3.30 6.33 -6.70
CA ALA A 81 -3.88 5.09 -7.23
C ALA A 81 -2.88 3.92 -7.16
N ASP A 82 -1.59 4.19 -7.41
CA ASP A 82 -0.57 3.18 -7.66
C ASP A 82 0.51 3.09 -6.57
N VAL A 83 0.61 4.10 -5.72
CA VAL A 83 1.72 4.25 -4.78
C VAL A 83 1.23 4.73 -3.41
N LEU A 84 1.83 4.17 -2.34
CA LEU A 84 1.78 4.73 -1.00
C LEU A 84 3.19 5.09 -0.55
N THR A 85 3.41 6.37 -0.24
CA THR A 85 4.63 6.85 0.42
C THR A 85 4.39 6.97 1.91
N ILE A 86 5.34 6.49 2.70
CA ILE A 86 5.32 6.55 4.17
C ILE A 86 6.58 7.28 4.60
N ALA A 87 6.43 8.42 5.28
CA ALA A 87 7.50 9.14 5.93
C ALA A 87 7.25 9.16 7.44
N ALA A 88 8.02 8.40 8.21
CA ALA A 88 7.90 8.35 9.66
C ALA A 88 9.13 8.97 10.32
N ARG A 89 8.93 9.67 11.44
CA ARG A 89 10.00 10.33 12.18
C ARG A 89 9.74 10.32 13.68
N GLY A 90 10.82 10.30 14.43
CA GLY A 90 10.88 10.48 15.88
C GLY A 90 12.24 11.04 16.28
N PRO A 91 12.52 11.24 17.58
CA PRO A 91 13.82 11.70 18.05
C PRO A 91 14.95 10.79 17.54
N GLY A 92 15.86 11.32 16.72
CA GLY A 92 16.98 10.55 16.15
C GLY A 92 16.60 9.44 15.13
N PHE A 93 15.35 9.43 14.68
CA PHE A 93 14.87 8.40 13.75
C PHE A 93 14.13 9.03 12.56
N THR A 94 14.44 8.54 11.37
CA THR A 94 13.72 8.86 10.14
C THR A 94 13.60 7.59 9.30
N PHE A 95 12.40 7.34 8.80
CA PHE A 95 12.10 6.21 7.93
C PHE A 95 11.29 6.69 6.74
N ASN A 96 11.71 6.33 5.54
CA ASN A 96 11.00 6.62 4.30
C ASN A 96 10.82 5.33 3.50
N GLN A 97 9.59 5.09 3.04
CA GLN A 97 9.25 3.93 2.26
C GLN A 97 8.28 4.32 1.14
N THR A 98 8.48 3.74 -0.03
CA THR A 98 7.55 3.78 -1.15
C THR A 98 7.06 2.36 -1.41
N LEU A 99 5.76 2.18 -1.49
CA LEU A 99 5.08 0.92 -1.72
C LEU A 99 4.28 1.03 -3.02
N TYR A 100 4.46 0.09 -3.92
CA TYR A 100 3.68 -0.01 -5.15
C TYR A 100 2.47 -0.89 -4.91
N LEU A 101 1.27 -0.37 -5.20
CA LEU A 101 -0.01 -0.97 -4.81
C LEU A 101 -0.59 -1.96 -5.84
N ASP A 102 0.14 -2.20 -6.92
CA ASP A 102 -0.23 -3.07 -8.04
C ASP A 102 0.07 -4.57 -7.80
N GLY A 103 0.64 -4.90 -6.66
CA GLY A 103 0.97 -6.27 -6.30
C GLY A 103 2.25 -6.83 -6.92
N ARG A 104 3.04 -5.99 -7.62
CA ARG A 104 4.37 -6.43 -8.10
C ARG A 104 5.29 -6.78 -6.94
N THR A 105 6.28 -7.58 -7.25
CA THR A 105 7.35 -7.91 -6.30
C THR A 105 8.57 -7.06 -6.63
N ASP A 106 8.98 -6.24 -5.67
CA ASP A 106 10.17 -5.41 -5.79
C ASP A 106 11.34 -6.02 -4.99
N PRO A 107 12.55 -6.08 -5.56
CA PRO A 107 13.74 -6.38 -4.79
C PRO A 107 13.95 -5.27 -3.75
N SER A 108 14.43 -5.62 -2.60
CA SER A 108 14.64 -4.69 -1.49
C SER A 108 15.95 -5.04 -0.78
N SER A 109 16.60 -4.03 -0.23
CA SER A 109 17.72 -4.18 0.70
C SER A 109 17.52 -3.27 1.92
N LYS A 110 16.27 -2.81 2.12
CA LYS A 110 15.94 -1.87 3.19
C LYS A 110 15.91 -2.55 4.55
N GLN A 111 16.37 -1.82 5.56
CA GLN A 111 16.21 -2.25 6.96
C GLN A 111 14.76 -2.02 7.40
N LEU A 112 14.17 -3.05 7.97
CA LEU A 112 12.79 -3.05 8.48
C LEU A 112 12.77 -3.67 9.86
N LEU A 113 12.55 -2.88 10.89
CA LEU A 113 12.52 -3.29 12.30
C LEU A 113 13.81 -4.01 12.77
N GLY A 114 14.92 -3.87 12.06
CA GLY A 114 16.20 -4.53 12.37
C GLY A 114 16.52 -5.75 11.47
N ALA A 115 15.57 -6.21 10.63
CA ALA A 115 15.84 -7.19 9.57
C ALA A 115 16.14 -6.50 8.25
N THR A 116 16.73 -7.23 7.31
CA THR A 116 16.87 -6.82 5.91
C THR A 116 15.70 -7.37 5.10
N ALA A 117 14.89 -6.50 4.51
CA ALA A 117 13.90 -6.92 3.53
C ALA A 117 14.58 -7.27 2.20
N LEU A 118 14.37 -8.48 1.71
CA LEU A 118 14.95 -9.00 0.46
C LEU A 118 14.02 -8.76 -0.73
N LYS A 119 12.72 -8.93 -0.51
CA LYS A 119 11.65 -8.71 -1.49
C LYS A 119 10.44 -8.12 -0.78
N THR A 120 9.75 -7.24 -1.45
CA THR A 120 8.51 -6.63 -0.94
C THR A 120 7.43 -6.75 -2.00
N ARG A 121 6.23 -7.12 -1.58
CA ARG A 121 5.03 -7.09 -2.40
C ARG A 121 3.91 -6.41 -1.63
N THR A 122 3.25 -5.44 -2.25
CA THR A 122 2.14 -4.73 -1.63
C THR A 122 0.92 -4.77 -2.54
N ALA A 123 -0.20 -5.17 -1.99
CA ALA A 123 -1.47 -5.21 -2.69
C ALA A 123 -2.64 -4.97 -1.73
N TRP A 124 -3.76 -4.53 -2.27
CA TRP A 124 -5.01 -4.53 -1.52
C TRP A 124 -5.50 -5.96 -1.30
N SER A 125 -6.16 -6.19 -0.17
CA SER A 125 -6.89 -7.44 0.08
C SER A 125 -8.03 -7.61 -0.94
N GLU A 126 -8.54 -8.81 -1.07
CA GLU A 126 -9.64 -9.13 -1.99
C GLU A 126 -10.89 -8.27 -1.73
N ASP A 127 -11.20 -8.04 -0.45
CA ASP A 127 -12.32 -7.17 -0.02
C ASP A 127 -12.00 -5.66 -0.10
N GLN A 128 -10.82 -5.27 -0.63
CA GLN A 128 -10.31 -3.90 -0.77
C GLN A 128 -10.21 -3.09 0.53
N LYS A 129 -10.43 -3.69 1.71
CA LYS A 129 -10.46 -2.99 2.99
C LYS A 129 -9.09 -2.83 3.65
N HIS A 130 -8.13 -3.65 3.24
CA HIS A 130 -6.82 -3.73 3.85
C HIS A 130 -5.71 -3.60 2.83
N LEU A 131 -4.72 -2.78 3.13
CA LEU A 131 -3.46 -2.80 2.39
C LEU A 131 -2.53 -3.82 3.04
N VAL A 132 -2.08 -4.80 2.25
CA VAL A 132 -1.24 -5.91 2.73
C VAL A 132 0.14 -5.81 2.11
N GLU A 133 1.15 -5.67 2.95
CA GLU A 133 2.56 -5.72 2.59
C GLU A 133 3.13 -7.08 3.03
N LYS A 134 3.80 -7.76 2.13
CA LYS A 134 4.54 -8.99 2.42
C LYS A 134 6.01 -8.74 2.13
N HIS A 135 6.83 -8.85 3.17
CA HIS A 135 8.26 -8.69 3.09
C HIS A 135 8.91 -10.05 3.34
N HIS A 136 9.63 -10.59 2.35
CA HIS A 136 10.57 -11.66 2.60
C HIS A 136 11.79 -11.03 3.26
N ILE A 137 12.13 -11.48 4.46
CA ILE A 137 13.16 -10.84 5.28
C ILE A 137 14.27 -11.84 5.65
N ARG A 138 15.44 -11.27 5.97
CA ARG A 138 16.53 -11.97 6.66
C ARG A 138 16.82 -11.24 7.96
N THR A 139 16.78 -11.98 9.06
CA THR A 139 17.10 -11.47 10.40
C THR A 139 18.59 -11.17 10.54
N ARG A 140 18.99 -10.51 11.63
CA ARG A 140 20.42 -10.29 11.95
C ARG A 140 21.18 -11.60 12.20
N GLN A 141 20.49 -12.66 12.65
CA GLN A 141 21.08 -13.99 12.83
C GLN A 141 21.10 -14.84 11.55
N GLY A 142 20.66 -14.29 10.41
CA GLY A 142 20.65 -14.99 9.13
C GLY A 142 19.40 -15.85 8.88
N LYS A 143 18.46 -15.93 9.82
CA LYS A 143 17.19 -16.66 9.62
C LYS A 143 16.33 -15.92 8.59
N GLU A 144 15.66 -16.67 7.72
CA GLU A 144 14.72 -16.13 6.74
C GLU A 144 13.27 -16.33 7.20
N GLY A 145 12.37 -15.57 6.59
CA GLY A 145 10.95 -15.64 6.86
C GLY A 145 10.15 -14.52 6.20
N GLN A 146 8.90 -14.43 6.59
CA GLN A 146 7.98 -13.44 6.06
C GLN A 146 7.47 -12.52 7.18
N LEU A 147 7.64 -11.21 7.00
CA LEU A 147 6.93 -10.20 7.77
C LEU A 147 5.76 -9.69 6.93
N THR A 148 4.56 -9.87 7.43
CA THR A 148 3.33 -9.32 6.82
C THR A 148 2.87 -8.12 7.63
N ILE A 149 2.59 -6.99 6.96
CA ILE A 149 2.00 -5.80 7.57
C ILE A 149 0.67 -5.53 6.91
N LYS A 150 -0.41 -5.55 7.69
CA LYS A 150 -1.77 -5.28 7.22
C LYS A 150 -2.22 -3.93 7.78
N ARG A 151 -2.49 -2.96 6.90
CA ARG A 151 -3.00 -1.64 7.29
C ARG A 151 -4.47 -1.48 6.97
N SER A 152 -5.20 -0.89 7.90
CA SER A 152 -6.64 -0.64 7.79
C SER A 152 -7.00 0.73 8.37
N LEU A 153 -7.95 1.41 7.76
CA LEU A 153 -8.61 2.53 8.42
C LEU A 153 -9.63 1.98 9.41
N ILE A 154 -9.58 2.47 10.63
CA ILE A 154 -10.52 2.15 11.70
C ILE A 154 -11.12 3.43 12.27
N GLU A 155 -12.13 3.30 13.14
CA GLU A 155 -12.76 4.43 13.82
C GLU A 155 -13.23 5.52 12.83
N GLN A 156 -13.90 5.11 11.76
CA GLN A 156 -14.41 6.02 10.70
C GLN A 156 -13.31 6.91 10.08
N GLY A 157 -12.11 6.37 9.92
CA GLY A 157 -10.98 7.08 9.32
C GLY A 157 -10.19 7.97 10.28
N LYS A 158 -10.46 7.90 11.59
CA LYS A 158 -9.73 8.64 12.62
C LYS A 158 -8.45 7.97 13.07
N ALA A 159 -8.29 6.68 12.76
CA ALA A 159 -7.08 5.94 13.05
C ALA A 159 -6.71 4.97 11.92
N VAL A 160 -5.41 4.67 11.80
CA VAL A 160 -4.85 3.57 11.02
C VAL A 160 -4.38 2.49 11.98
N GLU A 161 -4.86 1.29 11.79
CA GLU A 161 -4.34 0.09 12.42
C GLU A 161 -3.30 -0.56 11.52
N ALA A 162 -2.16 -0.94 12.08
CA ALA A 162 -1.13 -1.74 11.42
C ALA A 162 -0.88 -3.02 12.23
N VAL A 163 -1.34 -4.15 11.71
CA VAL A 163 -1.08 -5.49 12.29
C VAL A 163 0.13 -6.07 11.58
N MET A 164 1.15 -6.41 12.35
CA MET A 164 2.40 -7.03 11.89
C MET A 164 2.42 -8.49 12.33
N ILE A 165 2.75 -9.40 11.41
CA ILE A 165 2.85 -10.83 11.67
C ILE A 165 4.18 -11.29 11.10
N LEU A 166 5.07 -11.75 11.96
CA LEU A 166 6.34 -12.36 11.59
C LEU A 166 6.22 -13.88 11.68
N LYS A 167 6.55 -14.55 10.58
CA LYS A 167 6.71 -16.00 10.51
C LYS A 167 8.11 -16.30 9.99
N LEU A 168 8.97 -16.84 10.84
CA LEU A 168 10.26 -17.35 10.43
C LEU A 168 10.09 -18.80 9.93
N ASP A 169 10.90 -19.19 8.94
CA ASP A 169 10.74 -20.48 8.26
C ASP A 169 10.99 -21.65 9.19
N GLU A 170 11.90 -21.48 10.16
CA GLU A 170 12.28 -22.51 11.14
C GLU A 170 11.42 -22.48 12.41
N GLU A 171 10.51 -21.52 12.56
CA GLU A 171 9.73 -21.36 13.79
C GLU A 171 8.26 -21.70 13.56
N PRO A 172 7.68 -22.61 14.39
CA PRO A 172 6.33 -23.10 14.17
C PRO A 172 5.25 -22.03 14.43
N THR A 173 5.52 -21.09 15.34
CA THR A 173 4.52 -20.12 15.80
C THR A 173 4.88 -18.72 15.35
N PRO A 174 3.96 -18.01 14.63
CA PRO A 174 4.18 -16.63 14.25
C PRO A 174 4.10 -15.70 15.47
N THR A 175 4.89 -14.65 15.45
CA THR A 175 4.79 -13.53 16.40
C THR A 175 4.07 -12.36 15.78
N SER A 176 3.19 -11.73 16.53
CA SER A 176 2.42 -10.59 16.04
C SER A 176 2.55 -9.36 16.94
N ALA A 177 2.35 -8.19 16.33
CA ALA A 177 2.22 -6.92 17.02
C ALA A 177 1.18 -6.05 16.30
N ARG A 178 0.55 -5.15 17.04
CA ARG A 178 -0.48 -4.25 16.56
C ARG A 178 -0.12 -2.81 16.91
N GLN A 179 -0.12 -1.92 15.93
CA GLN A 179 0.10 -0.50 16.15
C GLN A 179 -1.15 0.30 15.75
N ILE A 180 -1.49 1.29 16.55
CA ILE A 180 -2.58 2.24 16.30
C ILE A 180 -1.97 3.61 16.08
N TRP A 181 -2.35 4.22 14.98
CA TRP A 181 -1.91 5.54 14.58
C TRP A 181 -3.10 6.48 14.53
N ARG A 182 -3.11 7.49 15.39
CA ARG A 182 -4.18 8.49 15.48
C ARG A 182 -3.96 9.61 14.48
N LYS A 183 -5.04 10.04 13.82
CA LYS A 183 -4.97 11.17 12.88
C LYS A 183 -4.59 12.44 13.64
N GLN A 184 -3.65 13.21 13.10
CA GLN A 184 -3.38 14.56 13.57
C GLN A 184 -4.43 15.50 12.99
N VAL A 185 -5.04 16.28 13.85
CA VAL A 185 -5.96 17.37 13.51
C VAL A 185 -5.17 18.64 13.27
#